data_451a354edd8911903f322d88f530ffd3
#
_entry.id   451a354edd8911903f322d88f530ffd3
#
_cell.length_a   1.000
_cell.length_b   1.000
_cell.length_c   1.000
_cell.angle_alpha   90.00
_cell.angle_beta   90.00
_cell.angle_gamma   90.00
#
_symmetry.space_group_name_H-M   'P 1'
#
loop_
_entity.id
_entity.type
_entity.pdbx_description
1 polymer ?
#
loop_
_entity_poly.entity_id
_entity_poly.type
_entity_poly.pdbx_seq_one_letter_code
_entity_poly.pdbx_strand_id
1 'polypeptide(L)'
;MALNKSELVKLAKTVASANPTSQVAYSFGEEKFSYADLNETLRTELRELAGTYSLYRENKNTIFSIIEETIDDVLPKKVMEQYASFAEIKTYAQGDKPIFTQRITASAKRRAKRFVTKVGLAGIYEVFKLDGKTLEVPTEAFGGAAQIGFEEFLDGRVDFADVLDVIMEGLDEAIYIEIEKALRATIDSLQDTNKASETGFVESTMDNLIGIADSYGKSTIYCTYEFAATMVPAQGWVSDDMRNQKWNNGYLANYKGHNVIVLDQSFVDETNTKKVIDPSYAYIIPVGADKPVKIAFEGNTIVDEYVNKDRSREVQVYKKLGVATLVTNNICVYVNEALTPSI
;
A
#
# COMPACT_ATOMS: atom_id res chain seq x y z
N MET A 1 -0.86 -10.77 -36.86
CA MET A 1 -0.89 -9.31 -37.06
C MET A 1 -0.06 -8.71 -35.93
N ALA A 2 0.98 -7.97 -36.24
CA ALA A 2 1.75 -7.28 -35.20
C ALA A 2 0.82 -6.27 -34.50
N LEU A 3 0.79 -6.34 -33.17
CA LEU A 3 0.00 -5.42 -32.36
C LEU A 3 0.59 -4.01 -32.46
N ASN A 4 -0.27 -3.00 -32.50
CA ASN A 4 0.22 -1.64 -32.44
C ASN A 4 0.63 -1.27 -31.01
N LYS A 5 1.40 -0.16 -30.83
CA LYS A 5 1.89 0.26 -29.51
C LYS A 5 0.77 0.35 -28.46
N SER A 6 -0.40 0.89 -28.81
CA SER A 6 -1.53 1.05 -27.89
C SER A 6 -2.13 -0.28 -27.46
N GLU A 7 -2.14 -1.27 -28.34
CA GLU A 7 -2.60 -2.63 -28.04
C GLU A 7 -1.59 -3.38 -27.17
N LEU A 8 -0.29 -3.20 -27.45
CA LEU A 8 0.78 -3.75 -26.61
C LEU A 8 0.74 -3.19 -25.18
N VAL A 9 0.55 -1.89 -25.03
CA VAL A 9 0.36 -1.28 -23.69
C VAL A 9 -0.86 -1.85 -22.97
N LYS A 10 -1.98 -2.04 -23.67
CA LYS A 10 -3.17 -2.68 -23.08
C LYS A 10 -2.90 -4.12 -22.67
N LEU A 11 -2.20 -4.88 -23.51
CA LEU A 11 -1.82 -6.25 -23.22
C LEU A 11 -0.90 -6.32 -22.01
N ALA A 12 0.14 -5.49 -21.96
CA ALA A 12 1.08 -5.41 -20.85
C ALA A 12 0.36 -5.04 -19.52
N LYS A 13 -0.57 -4.07 -19.56
CA LYS A 13 -1.40 -3.70 -18.40
C LYS A 13 -2.28 -4.85 -17.93
N THR A 14 -2.85 -5.62 -18.86
CA THR A 14 -3.69 -6.77 -18.53
C THR A 14 -2.85 -7.87 -17.88
N VAL A 15 -1.68 -8.17 -18.42
CA VAL A 15 -0.75 -9.17 -17.85
C VAL A 15 -0.29 -8.74 -16.47
N ALA A 16 0.18 -7.49 -16.30
CA ALA A 16 0.70 -6.97 -15.03
C ALA A 16 -0.37 -6.84 -13.93
N SER A 17 -1.65 -6.71 -14.30
CA SER A 17 -2.76 -6.69 -13.34
C SER A 17 -3.40 -8.06 -13.10
N ALA A 18 -3.01 -9.08 -13.87
CA ALA A 18 -3.58 -10.42 -13.77
C ALA A 18 -2.93 -11.22 -12.64
N ASN A 19 -3.71 -12.06 -11.97
CA ASN A 19 -3.19 -12.98 -10.98
C ASN A 19 -2.71 -14.28 -11.67
N PRO A 20 -1.41 -14.63 -11.58
CA PRO A 20 -0.85 -15.82 -12.24
C PRO A 20 -1.47 -17.15 -11.77
N THR A 21 -1.98 -17.19 -10.55
CA THR A 21 -2.62 -18.39 -9.97
C THR A 21 -4.11 -18.50 -10.24
N SER A 22 -4.72 -17.46 -10.83
CA SER A 22 -6.14 -17.43 -11.12
C SER A 22 -6.48 -18.26 -12.36
N GLN A 23 -7.50 -19.10 -12.24
CA GLN A 23 -8.08 -19.82 -13.39
C GLN A 23 -9.13 -18.98 -14.14
N VAL A 24 -9.27 -17.70 -13.79
CA VAL A 24 -10.21 -16.80 -14.42
C VAL A 24 -9.69 -16.39 -15.79
N ALA A 25 -10.55 -16.45 -16.82
CA ALA A 25 -10.20 -15.98 -18.15
C ALA A 25 -10.27 -14.44 -18.20
N TYR A 26 -9.19 -13.84 -18.69
CA TYR A 26 -9.08 -12.40 -18.89
C TYR A 26 -9.55 -12.03 -20.30
N SER A 27 -10.28 -10.92 -20.43
CA SER A 27 -10.73 -10.44 -21.74
C SER A 27 -9.69 -9.50 -22.35
N PHE A 28 -9.22 -9.84 -23.55
CA PHE A 28 -8.41 -8.96 -24.38
C PHE A 28 -9.06 -8.84 -25.75
N GLY A 29 -9.56 -7.65 -26.09
CA GLY A 29 -10.42 -7.48 -27.24
C GLY A 29 -11.79 -8.14 -27.03
N GLU A 30 -12.22 -8.96 -27.99
CA GLU A 30 -13.48 -9.72 -27.93
C GLU A 30 -13.31 -11.16 -27.42
N GLU A 31 -12.08 -11.60 -27.19
CA GLU A 31 -11.74 -12.96 -26.84
C GLU A 31 -11.33 -13.07 -25.36
N LYS A 32 -11.43 -14.27 -24.81
CA LYS A 32 -11.03 -14.61 -23.43
C LYS A 32 -9.78 -15.48 -23.47
N PHE A 33 -8.77 -15.08 -22.74
CA PHE A 33 -7.47 -15.74 -22.67
C PHE A 33 -7.15 -16.15 -21.23
N SER A 34 -6.36 -17.21 -21.07
CA SER A 34 -5.73 -17.50 -19.78
C SER A 34 -4.55 -16.53 -19.53
N TYR A 35 -4.10 -16.43 -18.29
CA TYR A 35 -2.87 -15.65 -17.98
C TYR A 35 -1.68 -16.11 -18.80
N ALA A 36 -1.50 -17.45 -18.93
CA ALA A 36 -0.39 -18.02 -19.68
C ALA A 36 -0.42 -17.61 -21.16
N ASP A 37 -1.60 -17.63 -21.79
CA ASP A 37 -1.75 -17.26 -23.20
C ASP A 37 -1.45 -15.76 -23.42
N LEU A 38 -1.92 -14.89 -22.53
CA LEU A 38 -1.65 -13.45 -22.58
C LEU A 38 -0.16 -13.15 -22.39
N ASN A 39 0.47 -13.81 -21.44
CA ASN A 39 1.91 -13.65 -21.18
C ASN A 39 2.75 -14.15 -22.36
N GLU A 40 2.41 -15.31 -22.95
CA GLU A 40 3.08 -15.82 -24.13
C GLU A 40 2.89 -14.91 -25.34
N THR A 41 1.71 -14.34 -25.51
CA THR A 41 1.44 -13.35 -26.57
C THR A 41 2.30 -12.11 -26.38
N LEU A 42 2.34 -11.56 -25.14
CA LEU A 42 3.19 -10.41 -24.81
C LEU A 42 4.67 -10.70 -25.08
N ARG A 43 5.15 -11.87 -24.69
CA ARG A 43 6.53 -12.33 -24.95
C ARG A 43 6.84 -12.40 -26.43
N THR A 44 5.92 -12.94 -27.21
CA THR A 44 6.11 -13.09 -28.67
C THR A 44 6.19 -11.72 -29.35
N GLU A 45 5.30 -10.82 -29.03
CA GLU A 45 5.27 -9.46 -29.59
C GLU A 45 6.50 -8.63 -29.16
N LEU A 46 6.96 -8.76 -27.90
CA LEU A 46 8.20 -8.12 -27.44
C LEU A 46 9.45 -8.72 -28.13
N ARG A 47 9.46 -10.02 -28.42
CA ARG A 47 10.54 -10.64 -29.22
C ARG A 47 10.54 -10.15 -30.65
N GLU A 48 9.40 -9.88 -31.25
CA GLU A 48 9.34 -9.25 -32.57
C GLU A 48 9.96 -7.83 -32.57
N LEU A 49 9.78 -7.08 -31.47
CA LEU A 49 10.36 -5.74 -31.31
C LEU A 49 11.85 -5.73 -30.94
N ALA A 50 12.33 -6.76 -30.25
CA ALA A 50 13.67 -6.79 -29.64
C ALA A 50 14.48 -8.07 -29.90
N GLY A 51 14.01 -8.97 -30.76
CA GLY A 51 14.65 -10.29 -31.02
C GLY A 51 16.05 -10.23 -31.64
N THR A 52 16.50 -9.09 -32.12
CA THR A 52 17.87 -8.82 -32.54
C THR A 52 18.37 -7.50 -31.99
N TYR A 53 19.68 -7.35 -31.82
CA TYR A 53 20.27 -6.09 -31.37
C TYR A 53 19.89 -4.88 -32.23
N SER A 54 19.75 -5.05 -33.53
CA SER A 54 19.32 -3.98 -34.43
C SER A 54 17.90 -3.56 -34.17
N LEU A 55 17.00 -4.52 -34.05
CA LEU A 55 15.57 -4.28 -33.73
C LEU A 55 15.40 -3.64 -32.36
N TYR A 56 16.11 -4.15 -31.35
CA TYR A 56 16.08 -3.53 -30.01
C TYR A 56 16.53 -2.06 -30.06
N ARG A 57 17.62 -1.76 -30.77
CA ARG A 57 18.14 -0.40 -30.88
C ARG A 57 17.18 0.54 -31.60
N GLU A 58 16.42 0.05 -32.56
CA GLU A 58 15.40 0.81 -33.28
C GLU A 58 14.16 1.03 -32.43
N ASN A 59 13.73 0.02 -31.68
CA ASN A 59 12.45 0.00 -30.94
C ASN A 59 12.58 0.32 -29.45
N LYS A 60 13.79 0.53 -28.94
CA LYS A 60 14.02 0.69 -27.49
C LYS A 60 13.14 1.74 -26.84
N ASN A 61 12.95 2.90 -27.48
CA ASN A 61 12.08 3.96 -26.93
C ASN A 61 10.61 3.53 -26.88
N THR A 62 10.18 2.69 -27.81
CA THR A 62 8.82 2.11 -27.80
C THR A 62 8.68 1.14 -26.65
N ILE A 63 9.66 0.28 -26.43
CA ILE A 63 9.68 -0.68 -25.34
C ILE A 63 9.65 0.05 -23.99
N PHE A 64 10.52 1.06 -23.80
CA PHE A 64 10.55 1.84 -22.57
C PHE A 64 9.24 2.56 -22.30
N SER A 65 8.61 3.14 -23.32
CA SER A 65 7.32 3.78 -23.13
C SER A 65 6.19 2.79 -22.81
N ILE A 66 6.28 1.53 -23.26
CA ILE A 66 5.33 0.48 -22.84
C ILE A 66 5.50 0.18 -21.35
N ILE A 67 6.74 0.09 -20.84
CA ILE A 67 7.00 -0.11 -19.41
C ILE A 67 6.47 1.06 -18.61
N GLU A 68 6.85 2.28 -18.97
CA GLU A 68 6.45 3.52 -18.27
C GLU A 68 4.93 3.62 -18.14
N GLU A 69 4.21 3.47 -19.26
CA GLU A 69 2.75 3.53 -19.29
C GLU A 69 2.09 2.38 -18.52
N THR A 70 2.74 1.21 -18.45
CA THR A 70 2.24 0.06 -17.70
C THR A 70 2.39 0.29 -16.20
N ILE A 71 3.58 0.70 -15.74
CA ILE A 71 3.84 0.99 -14.32
C ILE A 71 2.95 2.15 -13.83
N ASP A 72 2.82 3.21 -14.62
CA ASP A 72 2.03 4.39 -14.25
C ASP A 72 0.55 4.08 -14.03
N ASP A 73 0.01 3.12 -14.75
CA ASP A 73 -1.40 2.73 -14.63
C ASP A 73 -1.62 1.61 -13.59
N VAL A 74 -0.73 0.63 -13.54
CA VAL A 74 -0.95 -0.59 -12.74
C VAL A 74 -0.53 -0.38 -11.28
N LEU A 75 0.63 0.25 -11.04
CA LEU A 75 1.13 0.45 -9.68
C LEU A 75 0.18 1.24 -8.77
N PRO A 76 -0.37 2.40 -9.18
CA PRO A 76 -1.32 3.12 -8.33
C PRO A 76 -2.62 2.34 -8.06
N LYS A 77 -3.06 1.49 -9.01
CA LYS A 77 -4.25 0.65 -8.83
C LYS A 77 -3.98 -0.48 -7.85
N LYS A 78 -2.85 -1.17 -7.99
CA LYS A 78 -2.42 -2.23 -7.07
C LYS A 78 -2.30 -1.69 -5.65
N VAL A 79 -1.61 -0.56 -5.47
CA VAL A 79 -1.49 0.13 -4.18
C VAL A 79 -2.86 0.55 -3.65
N MET A 80 -3.78 1.02 -4.52
CA MET A 80 -5.12 1.37 -4.11
C MET A 80 -5.92 0.14 -3.63
N GLU A 81 -5.83 -0.99 -4.30
CA GLU A 81 -6.51 -2.22 -3.90
C GLU A 81 -6.03 -2.72 -2.54
N GLN A 82 -4.72 -2.67 -2.29
CA GLN A 82 -4.14 -3.14 -1.04
C GLN A 82 -4.37 -2.19 0.14
N TYR A 83 -4.20 -0.89 -0.06
CA TYR A 83 -4.13 0.09 1.04
C TYR A 83 -5.33 1.04 1.12
N ALA A 84 -6.32 0.93 0.20
CA ALA A 84 -7.49 1.83 0.19
C ALA A 84 -8.30 1.83 1.49
N SER A 85 -8.20 0.80 2.32
CA SER A 85 -8.91 0.72 3.60
C SER A 85 -8.44 1.81 4.58
N PHE A 86 -7.16 2.14 4.62
CA PHE A 86 -6.56 3.10 5.55
C PHE A 86 -5.72 4.20 4.89
N ALA A 87 -5.44 4.10 3.59
CA ALA A 87 -4.66 5.08 2.84
C ALA A 87 -5.51 5.86 1.83
N GLU A 88 -5.25 7.14 1.67
CA GLU A 88 -5.75 7.99 0.59
C GLU A 88 -4.64 8.17 -0.43
N ILE A 89 -4.88 7.77 -1.68
CA ILE A 89 -3.90 7.74 -2.74
C ILE A 89 -4.27 8.78 -3.79
N LYS A 90 -3.31 9.62 -4.18
CA LYS A 90 -3.47 10.63 -5.24
C LYS A 90 -2.26 10.67 -6.13
N THR A 91 -2.50 10.92 -7.41
CA THR A 91 -1.47 11.19 -8.41
C THR A 91 -1.43 12.67 -8.73
N TYR A 92 -0.24 13.24 -8.79
CA TYR A 92 0.04 14.64 -9.06
C TYR A 92 0.90 14.76 -10.32
N ALA A 93 0.78 15.89 -11.03
CA ALA A 93 1.66 16.16 -12.15
C ALA A 93 3.10 16.41 -11.66
N GLN A 94 4.06 16.22 -12.55
CA GLN A 94 5.46 16.46 -12.23
C GLN A 94 5.70 17.93 -11.85
N GLY A 95 6.29 18.15 -10.68
CA GLY A 95 6.56 19.49 -10.13
C GLY A 95 5.41 20.10 -9.34
N ASP A 96 4.25 19.43 -9.28
CA ASP A 96 3.17 19.87 -8.40
C ASP A 96 3.50 19.48 -6.95
N LYS A 97 3.09 20.34 -6.02
CA LYS A 97 3.20 20.01 -4.60
C LYS A 97 2.08 19.07 -4.18
N PRO A 98 2.40 17.87 -3.69
CA PRO A 98 1.38 16.94 -3.20
C PRO A 98 0.75 17.45 -1.90
N ILE A 99 -0.42 18.05 -1.99
CA ILE A 99 -1.14 18.62 -0.86
C ILE A 99 -2.43 17.85 -0.62
N PHE A 100 -2.56 17.30 0.58
CA PHE A 100 -3.79 16.72 1.07
C PHE A 100 -4.50 17.70 2.00
N THR A 101 -5.78 17.95 1.74
CA THR A 101 -6.57 18.88 2.54
C THR A 101 -7.61 18.14 3.34
N GLN A 102 -7.56 18.28 4.65
CA GLN A 102 -8.62 17.88 5.55
C GLN A 102 -9.50 19.09 5.83
N ARG A 103 -10.71 19.12 5.32
CA ARG A 103 -11.62 20.28 5.47
C ARG A 103 -12.04 20.52 6.91
N ILE A 104 -12.27 19.46 7.65
CA ILE A 104 -12.70 19.53 9.07
C ILE A 104 -11.96 18.43 9.83
N THR A 105 -11.15 18.82 10.81
CA THR A 105 -10.47 17.85 11.67
C THR A 105 -11.47 17.09 12.55
N ALA A 106 -11.16 15.84 12.93
CA ALA A 106 -12.01 15.05 13.81
C ALA A 106 -12.24 15.75 15.15
N SER A 107 -11.23 16.44 15.69
CA SER A 107 -11.34 17.23 16.92
C SER A 107 -12.20 18.48 16.74
N ALA A 108 -12.14 19.16 15.58
CA ALA A 108 -13.02 20.27 15.27
C ALA A 108 -14.48 19.82 15.15
N LYS A 109 -14.72 18.68 14.48
CA LYS A 109 -16.06 18.07 14.38
C LYS A 109 -16.62 17.68 15.73
N ARG A 110 -15.80 17.16 16.64
CA ARG A 110 -16.21 16.81 18.01
C ARG A 110 -16.51 18.05 18.85
N ARG A 111 -15.71 19.12 18.73
CA ARG A 111 -15.98 20.40 19.36
C ARG A 111 -17.27 21.02 18.82
N ALA A 112 -17.49 20.98 17.52
CA ALA A 112 -18.70 21.49 16.88
C ALA A 112 -19.99 20.79 17.36
N LYS A 113 -19.94 19.51 17.74
CA LYS A 113 -21.10 18.83 18.37
C LYS A 113 -21.47 19.40 19.73
N ARG A 114 -20.55 20.08 20.42
CA ARG A 114 -20.78 20.68 21.74
C ARG A 114 -21.26 22.14 21.69
N PHE A 115 -21.25 22.76 20.50
CA PHE A 115 -21.67 24.16 20.40
C PHE A 115 -23.19 24.35 20.52
N VAL A 116 -23.97 23.27 20.38
CA VAL A 116 -25.40 23.31 20.61
C VAL A 116 -25.65 23.33 22.15
N THR A 117 -25.81 24.52 22.69
CA THR A 117 -26.10 24.74 24.10
C THR A 117 -27.50 25.31 24.24
N LYS A 118 -28.10 25.15 25.43
CA LYS A 118 -29.35 25.84 25.74
C LYS A 118 -29.08 27.33 25.85
N VAL A 119 -29.63 28.11 24.95
CA VAL A 119 -29.49 29.57 24.93
C VAL A 119 -30.84 30.19 25.20
N GLY A 120 -30.89 31.17 26.10
CA GLY A 120 -32.09 31.98 26.28
C GLY A 120 -32.40 32.81 25.05
N LEU A 121 -33.67 33.23 24.88
CA LEU A 121 -34.14 34.00 23.71
C LEU A 121 -33.34 35.29 23.41
N ALA A 122 -32.57 35.80 24.38
CA ALA A 122 -31.69 36.97 24.24
C ALA A 122 -30.20 36.63 24.52
N GLY A 123 -29.80 35.33 24.42
CA GLY A 123 -28.45 34.90 24.74
C GLY A 123 -27.45 35.12 23.61
N ILE A 124 -26.19 35.33 23.99
CA ILE A 124 -25.05 35.41 23.04
C ILE A 124 -24.65 33.98 22.69
N TYR A 125 -24.54 33.70 21.37
CA TYR A 125 -24.08 32.41 20.87
C TYR A 125 -22.55 32.35 20.84
N GLU A 126 -21.97 31.23 21.30
CA GLU A 126 -20.57 30.97 21.09
C GLU A 126 -20.34 30.58 19.63
N VAL A 127 -19.39 31.23 19.00
CA VAL A 127 -19.00 30.96 17.59
C VAL A 127 -17.81 30.03 17.55
N PHE A 128 -17.99 28.87 16.96
CA PHE A 128 -16.92 27.92 16.77
C PHE A 128 -16.38 28.02 15.33
N LYS A 129 -15.06 28.10 15.22
CA LYS A 129 -14.36 28.04 13.93
C LYS A 129 -14.12 26.59 13.55
N LEU A 130 -14.52 26.21 12.35
CA LEU A 130 -14.19 24.92 11.76
C LEU A 130 -12.84 25.02 11.06
N ASP A 131 -11.81 24.45 11.70
CA ASP A 131 -10.46 24.49 11.16
C ASP A 131 -10.18 23.22 10.32
N GLY A 132 -9.64 23.43 9.12
CA GLY A 132 -9.06 22.39 8.29
C GLY A 132 -7.55 22.27 8.53
N LYS A 133 -6.98 21.15 8.14
CA LYS A 133 -5.53 20.93 8.09
C LYS A 133 -5.13 20.66 6.64
N THR A 134 -3.99 21.18 6.25
CA THR A 134 -3.29 20.80 5.02
C THR A 134 -2.04 20.02 5.39
N LEU A 135 -1.79 18.94 4.68
CA LEU A 135 -0.58 18.13 4.80
C LEU A 135 0.11 18.12 3.44
N GLU A 136 1.31 18.66 3.39
CA GLU A 136 2.21 18.51 2.23
C GLU A 136 3.00 17.22 2.41
N VAL A 137 2.96 16.35 1.41
CA VAL A 137 3.68 15.08 1.42
C VAL A 137 4.95 15.26 0.60
N PRO A 138 6.15 15.18 1.21
CA PRO A 138 7.39 15.21 0.45
C PRO A 138 7.48 13.96 -0.43
N THR A 139 7.86 14.13 -1.68
CA THR A 139 8.08 13.04 -2.63
C THR A 139 9.57 12.82 -2.83
N GLU A 140 9.98 11.56 -2.81
CA GLU A 140 11.34 11.10 -3.09
C GLU A 140 11.33 10.18 -4.31
N ALA A 141 12.45 10.06 -5.00
CA ALA A 141 12.59 9.17 -6.12
C ALA A 141 12.94 7.76 -5.63
N PHE A 142 12.09 6.80 -5.93
CA PHE A 142 12.32 5.38 -5.71
C PHE A 142 12.54 4.71 -7.04
N GLY A 143 13.54 3.87 -7.13
CA GLY A 143 13.86 3.19 -8.38
C GLY A 143 14.85 2.07 -8.16
N GLY A 144 14.98 1.25 -9.18
CA GLY A 144 15.91 0.15 -9.26
C GLY A 144 16.66 0.16 -10.59
N ALA A 145 17.79 -0.49 -10.60
CA ALA A 145 18.57 -0.75 -11.81
C ALA A 145 18.72 -2.25 -11.98
N ALA A 146 18.38 -2.74 -13.17
CA ALA A 146 18.64 -4.12 -13.55
C ALA A 146 19.75 -4.15 -14.62
N GLN A 147 20.78 -4.93 -14.37
CA GLN A 147 21.78 -5.23 -15.39
C GLN A 147 21.24 -6.39 -16.24
N ILE A 148 20.89 -6.09 -17.48
CA ILE A 148 20.42 -7.10 -18.42
C ILE A 148 21.57 -7.43 -19.37
N GLY A 149 22.03 -8.67 -19.31
CA GLY A 149 22.90 -9.23 -20.32
C GLY A 149 22.13 -9.37 -21.63
N PHE A 150 22.51 -8.60 -22.65
CA PHE A 150 21.83 -8.66 -23.93
C PHE A 150 21.80 -10.07 -24.54
N GLU A 151 22.84 -10.88 -24.30
CA GLU A 151 22.92 -12.28 -24.74
C GLU A 151 21.88 -13.13 -23.98
N GLU A 152 21.67 -12.91 -22.68
CA GLU A 152 20.69 -13.64 -21.87
C GLU A 152 19.25 -13.31 -22.28
N PHE A 153 18.99 -12.07 -22.69
CA PHE A 153 17.72 -11.65 -23.25
C PHE A 153 17.45 -12.30 -24.62
N LEU A 154 18.45 -12.35 -25.49
CA LEU A 154 18.35 -13.02 -26.83
C LEU A 154 18.16 -14.53 -26.71
N ASP A 155 18.84 -15.16 -25.74
CA ASP A 155 18.73 -16.58 -25.46
C ASP A 155 17.39 -16.97 -24.78
N GLY A 156 16.58 -15.98 -24.38
CA GLY A 156 15.30 -16.18 -23.72
C GLY A 156 15.41 -16.71 -22.28
N ARG A 157 16.58 -16.52 -21.63
CA ARG A 157 16.78 -16.88 -20.21
C ARG A 157 16.17 -15.86 -19.25
N VAL A 158 16.16 -14.60 -19.66
CA VAL A 158 15.51 -13.50 -18.94
C VAL A 158 14.47 -12.90 -19.86
N ASP A 159 13.25 -12.89 -19.38
CA ASP A 159 12.13 -12.31 -20.11
C ASP A 159 11.89 -10.87 -19.65
N PHE A 160 11.47 -10.03 -20.56
CA PHE A 160 11.18 -8.65 -20.27
C PHE A 160 9.99 -8.49 -19.29
N ALA A 161 9.04 -9.43 -19.37
CA ALA A 161 7.93 -9.48 -18.42
C ALA A 161 8.44 -9.76 -17.00
N ASP A 162 9.41 -10.65 -16.83
CA ASP A 162 9.99 -10.98 -15.53
C ASP A 162 10.71 -9.75 -14.92
N VAL A 163 11.39 -8.94 -15.76
CA VAL A 163 12.03 -7.69 -15.29
C VAL A 163 10.99 -6.66 -14.85
N LEU A 164 9.90 -6.53 -15.59
CA LEU A 164 8.81 -5.63 -15.24
C LEU A 164 8.18 -6.02 -13.90
N ASP A 165 7.92 -7.32 -13.70
CA ASP A 165 7.33 -7.85 -12.48
C ASP A 165 8.25 -7.59 -11.27
N VAL A 166 9.55 -7.85 -11.40
CA VAL A 166 10.54 -7.58 -10.34
C VAL A 166 10.60 -6.08 -9.98
N ILE A 167 10.55 -5.20 -10.99
CA ILE A 167 10.54 -3.75 -10.76
C ILE A 167 9.26 -3.33 -10.02
N MET A 168 8.11 -3.85 -10.45
CA MET A 168 6.84 -3.53 -9.81
C MET A 168 6.75 -4.04 -8.38
N GLU A 169 7.24 -5.26 -8.13
CA GLU A 169 7.31 -5.83 -6.77
C GLU A 169 8.25 -5.01 -5.87
N GLY A 170 9.42 -4.61 -6.39
CA GLY A 170 10.36 -3.77 -5.64
C GLY A 170 9.80 -2.38 -5.31
N LEU A 171 9.05 -1.76 -6.22
CA LEU A 171 8.37 -0.49 -5.95
C LEU A 171 7.23 -0.64 -4.93
N ASP A 172 6.47 -1.73 -5.01
CA ASP A 172 5.40 -2.04 -4.04
C ASP A 172 5.98 -2.28 -2.63
N GLU A 173 7.07 -3.02 -2.54
CA GLU A 173 7.79 -3.23 -1.28
C GLU A 173 8.34 -1.92 -0.70
N ALA A 174 8.91 -1.06 -1.54
CA ALA A 174 9.38 0.27 -1.11
C ALA A 174 8.23 1.13 -0.54
N ILE A 175 7.07 1.11 -1.18
CA ILE A 175 5.86 1.80 -0.69
C ILE A 175 5.45 1.23 0.67
N TYR A 176 5.49 -0.08 0.82
CA TYR A 176 5.11 -0.76 2.05
C TYR A 176 6.03 -0.39 3.22
N ILE A 177 7.34 -0.35 2.98
CA ILE A 177 8.34 0.11 3.95
C ILE A 177 8.09 1.57 4.36
N GLU A 178 7.78 2.45 3.40
CA GLU A 178 7.51 3.85 3.69
C GLU A 178 6.17 4.04 4.46
N ILE A 179 5.15 3.24 4.19
CA ILE A 179 3.90 3.22 4.98
C ILE A 179 4.21 2.84 6.43
N GLU A 180 5.00 1.81 6.65
CA GLU A 180 5.36 1.36 8.00
C GLU A 180 6.15 2.44 8.75
N LYS A 181 7.17 3.03 8.12
CA LYS A 181 7.93 4.15 8.70
C LYS A 181 7.03 5.33 9.05
N ALA A 182 6.11 5.70 8.15
CA ALA A 182 5.19 6.79 8.36
C ALA A 182 4.19 6.50 9.51
N LEU A 183 3.67 5.29 9.61
CA LEU A 183 2.84 4.85 10.73
C LEU A 183 3.61 4.87 12.05
N ARG A 184 4.83 4.37 12.06
CA ARG A 184 5.71 4.39 13.25
C ARG A 184 6.01 5.81 13.73
N ALA A 185 6.36 6.70 12.81
CA ALA A 185 6.63 8.10 13.14
C ALA A 185 5.41 8.81 13.78
N THR A 186 4.19 8.29 13.56
CA THR A 186 3.01 8.86 14.21
C THR A 186 2.89 8.52 15.68
N ILE A 187 3.42 7.38 16.12
CA ILE A 187 3.25 6.88 17.49
C ILE A 187 3.81 7.88 18.52
N ASP A 188 4.98 8.47 18.20
CA ASP A 188 5.60 9.46 19.09
C ASP A 188 4.79 10.74 19.22
N SER A 189 3.98 11.06 18.21
CA SER A 189 3.15 12.27 18.17
C SER A 189 1.72 12.05 18.70
N LEU A 190 1.33 10.79 18.99
CA LEU A 190 0.03 10.49 19.60
C LEU A 190 0.02 10.89 21.07
N GLN A 191 -1.18 11.27 21.55
CA GLN A 191 -1.40 11.50 22.97
C GLN A 191 -1.25 10.20 23.77
N ASP A 192 -0.77 10.29 25.01
CA ASP A 192 -0.56 9.12 25.88
C ASP A 192 -1.82 8.29 26.11
N THR A 193 -3.00 8.92 26.07
CA THR A 193 -4.29 8.22 26.16
C THR A 193 -4.62 7.36 24.94
N ASN A 194 -3.99 7.62 23.81
CA ASN A 194 -4.24 6.94 22.55
C ASN A 194 -3.20 5.84 22.25
N LYS A 195 -2.25 5.65 23.14
CA LYS A 195 -1.24 4.61 23.03
C LYS A 195 -1.16 3.80 24.32
N ALA A 196 -0.95 2.51 24.20
CA ALA A 196 -0.71 1.63 25.34
C ALA A 196 0.36 0.61 24.96
N SER A 197 1.24 0.29 25.91
CA SER A 197 2.26 -0.73 25.79
C SER A 197 2.09 -1.72 26.93
N GLU A 198 2.02 -3.02 26.59
CA GLU A 198 1.82 -4.11 27.55
C GLU A 198 2.67 -5.31 27.16
N THR A 199 3.11 -6.06 28.16
CA THR A 199 3.78 -7.34 27.92
C THR A 199 2.73 -8.43 27.69
N GLY A 200 2.39 -8.68 26.42
CA GLY A 200 1.31 -9.58 26.02
C GLY A 200 0.01 -8.84 25.67
N PHE A 201 -1.00 -9.62 25.35
CA PHE A 201 -2.31 -9.08 25.01
C PHE A 201 -3.16 -8.92 26.26
N VAL A 202 -3.54 -7.68 26.59
CA VAL A 202 -4.40 -7.34 27.71
C VAL A 202 -5.73 -6.81 27.17
N GLU A 203 -6.80 -7.61 27.37
CA GLU A 203 -8.14 -7.33 26.83
C GLU A 203 -8.70 -5.97 27.27
N SER A 204 -8.58 -5.62 28.56
CA SER A 204 -9.10 -4.36 29.08
C SER A 204 -8.42 -3.13 28.49
N THR A 205 -7.13 -3.20 28.23
CA THR A 205 -6.35 -2.13 27.59
C THR A 205 -6.76 -1.93 26.14
N MET A 206 -6.94 -3.03 25.42
CA MET A 206 -7.44 -3.01 24.04
C MET A 206 -8.85 -2.42 23.95
N ASP A 207 -9.75 -2.81 24.84
CA ASP A 207 -11.13 -2.30 24.92
C ASP A 207 -11.16 -0.79 25.18
N ASN A 208 -10.28 -0.28 26.04
CA ASN A 208 -10.16 1.15 26.30
C ASN A 208 -9.75 1.93 25.05
N LEU A 209 -8.76 1.44 24.32
CA LEU A 209 -8.30 2.07 23.07
C LEU A 209 -9.40 2.04 21.99
N ILE A 210 -10.10 0.91 21.85
CA ILE A 210 -11.25 0.79 20.95
C ILE A 210 -12.33 1.79 21.35
N GLY A 211 -12.66 1.93 22.63
CA GLY A 211 -13.64 2.91 23.13
C GLY A 211 -13.29 4.36 22.79
N ILE A 212 -11.99 4.71 22.81
CA ILE A 212 -11.52 6.03 22.37
C ILE A 212 -11.73 6.20 20.87
N ALA A 213 -11.30 5.24 20.06
CA ALA A 213 -11.44 5.29 18.60
C ALA A 213 -12.93 5.33 18.18
N ASP A 214 -13.77 4.51 18.80
CA ASP A 214 -15.21 4.44 18.52
C ASP A 214 -15.95 5.73 18.82
N SER A 215 -15.43 6.56 19.73
CA SER A 215 -16.01 7.88 19.97
C SER A 215 -15.99 8.78 18.73
N TYR A 216 -15.18 8.45 17.73
CA TYR A 216 -15.06 9.14 16.44
C TYR A 216 -15.74 8.42 15.28
N GLY A 217 -16.01 7.13 15.40
CA GLY A 217 -16.65 6.27 14.42
C GLY A 217 -16.30 4.80 14.69
N LYS A 218 -17.05 3.87 14.13
CA LYS A 218 -16.74 2.44 14.29
C LYS A 218 -15.31 2.16 13.88
N SER A 219 -14.51 1.55 14.76
CA SER A 219 -13.10 1.31 14.51
C SER A 219 -12.85 -0.02 13.80
N THR A 220 -11.73 -0.07 13.08
CA THR A 220 -11.14 -1.26 12.48
C THR A 220 -9.73 -1.42 13.02
N ILE A 221 -9.31 -2.64 13.28
CA ILE A 221 -8.00 -2.99 13.83
C ILE A 221 -7.12 -3.47 12.69
N TYR A 222 -5.96 -2.85 12.52
CA TYR A 222 -4.95 -3.23 11.55
C TYR A 222 -3.72 -3.75 12.29
N CYS A 223 -3.33 -4.97 12.04
CA CYS A 223 -2.17 -5.59 12.69
C CYS A 223 -1.58 -6.71 11.83
N THR A 224 -0.42 -7.21 12.21
CA THR A 224 0.15 -8.39 11.58
C THR A 224 -0.57 -9.67 12.02
N TYR A 225 -0.38 -10.75 11.27
CA TYR A 225 -0.90 -12.08 11.61
C TYR A 225 -0.48 -12.51 13.04
N GLU A 226 0.77 -12.26 13.40
CA GLU A 226 1.31 -12.64 14.72
C GLU A 226 0.58 -11.91 15.85
N PHE A 227 0.33 -10.62 15.68
CA PHE A 227 -0.45 -9.85 16.64
C PHE A 227 -1.89 -10.36 16.70
N ALA A 228 -2.54 -10.53 15.54
CA ALA A 228 -3.91 -11.02 15.45
C ALA A 228 -4.11 -12.39 16.12
N ALA A 229 -3.10 -13.27 16.04
CA ALA A 229 -3.12 -14.57 16.69
C ALA A 229 -3.10 -14.49 18.23
N THR A 230 -2.58 -13.39 18.80
CA THR A 230 -2.60 -13.15 20.27
C THR A 230 -3.92 -12.58 20.78
N MET A 231 -4.75 -11.98 19.91
CA MET A 231 -6.03 -11.38 20.28
C MET A 231 -7.10 -12.45 20.52
N VAL A 232 -6.98 -13.19 21.61
CA VAL A 232 -7.94 -14.22 22.00
C VAL A 232 -8.68 -13.74 23.24
N PRO A 233 -10.03 -13.76 23.24
CA PRO A 233 -10.82 -13.45 24.44
C PRO A 233 -10.52 -14.44 25.57
N ALA A 234 -10.81 -14.03 26.81
CA ALA A 234 -10.68 -14.92 27.96
C ALA A 234 -11.42 -16.24 27.76
N GLN A 235 -10.86 -17.35 28.21
CA GLN A 235 -11.30 -18.72 27.88
C GLN A 235 -12.80 -18.99 28.11
N GLY A 236 -13.45 -18.27 29.04
CA GLY A 236 -14.87 -18.45 29.32
C GLY A 236 -15.85 -17.96 28.24
N TRP A 237 -15.36 -17.19 27.26
CA TRP A 237 -16.18 -16.53 26.23
C TRP A 237 -15.97 -17.13 24.81
N VAL A 238 -15.13 -18.13 24.66
CA VAL A 238 -14.78 -18.70 23.36
C VAL A 238 -15.86 -19.69 22.92
N SER A 239 -16.67 -19.32 21.93
CA SER A 239 -17.62 -20.22 21.27
C SER A 239 -16.92 -21.24 20.36
N ASP A 240 -17.62 -22.29 19.99
CA ASP A 240 -17.09 -23.29 19.05
C ASP A 240 -16.83 -22.67 17.67
N ASP A 241 -17.65 -21.71 17.24
CA ASP A 241 -17.42 -20.98 15.98
C ASP A 241 -16.14 -20.14 16.01
N MET A 242 -15.83 -19.51 17.13
CA MET A 242 -14.57 -18.77 17.31
C MET A 242 -13.36 -19.72 17.29
N ARG A 243 -13.48 -20.90 17.89
CA ARG A 243 -12.43 -21.93 17.85
C ARG A 243 -12.20 -22.42 16.43
N ASN A 244 -13.27 -22.69 15.67
CA ASN A 244 -13.21 -23.10 14.28
C ASN A 244 -12.60 -22.00 13.42
N GLN A 245 -12.97 -20.74 13.63
CA GLN A 245 -12.41 -19.60 12.92
C GLN A 245 -10.90 -19.45 13.18
N LYS A 246 -10.49 -19.55 14.46
CA LYS A 246 -9.08 -19.53 14.83
C LYS A 246 -8.31 -20.73 14.27
N TRP A 247 -8.92 -21.90 14.22
CA TRP A 247 -8.28 -23.07 13.63
C TRP A 247 -8.09 -22.93 12.11
N ASN A 248 -9.09 -22.40 11.41
CA ASN A 248 -9.05 -22.25 9.97
C ASN A 248 -8.16 -21.09 9.50
N ASN A 249 -8.21 -19.95 10.19
CA ASN A 249 -7.54 -18.71 9.77
C ASN A 249 -6.28 -18.38 10.61
N GLY A 250 -6.10 -19.05 11.76
CA GLY A 250 -5.04 -18.74 12.73
C GLY A 250 -5.36 -17.55 13.65
N TYR A 251 -6.35 -16.74 13.32
CA TYR A 251 -6.77 -15.55 14.08
C TYR A 251 -8.30 -15.37 13.99
N LEU A 252 -8.83 -14.42 14.77
CA LEU A 252 -10.23 -14.02 14.73
C LEU A 252 -10.39 -12.81 13.79
N ALA A 253 -11.20 -12.94 12.74
CA ALA A 253 -11.45 -11.86 11.79
C ALA A 253 -12.25 -10.68 12.41
N ASN A 254 -12.90 -10.91 13.56
CA ASN A 254 -13.64 -9.90 14.30
C ASN A 254 -13.29 -9.98 15.78
N TYR A 255 -12.94 -8.84 16.36
CA TYR A 255 -12.76 -8.68 17.80
C TYR A 255 -13.87 -7.80 18.36
N LYS A 256 -14.77 -8.39 19.17
CA LYS A 256 -15.90 -7.70 19.82
C LYS A 256 -16.73 -6.81 18.88
N GLY A 257 -16.94 -7.23 17.64
CA GLY A 257 -17.71 -6.49 16.63
C GLY A 257 -16.89 -5.53 15.75
N HIS A 258 -15.57 -5.46 15.94
CA HIS A 258 -14.63 -4.68 15.14
C HIS A 258 -13.89 -5.60 14.16
N ASN A 259 -13.79 -5.18 12.91
CA ASN A 259 -13.06 -5.95 11.91
C ASN A 259 -11.56 -5.94 12.23
N VAL A 260 -10.91 -7.09 12.10
CA VAL A 260 -9.47 -7.23 12.18
C VAL A 260 -8.95 -7.45 10.77
N ILE A 261 -8.14 -6.52 10.29
CA ILE A 261 -7.48 -6.59 8.98
C ILE A 261 -6.02 -6.94 9.23
N VAL A 262 -5.63 -8.08 8.71
CA VAL A 262 -4.25 -8.55 8.79
C VAL A 262 -3.47 -7.94 7.64
N LEU A 263 -2.36 -7.24 7.98
CA LEU A 263 -1.42 -6.70 7.03
C LEU A 263 -0.47 -7.81 6.59
N ASP A 264 -0.24 -7.89 5.28
CA ASP A 264 0.69 -8.85 4.72
C ASP A 264 2.11 -8.56 5.22
N GLN A 265 2.85 -9.60 5.55
CA GLN A 265 4.20 -9.49 6.07
C GLN A 265 5.21 -9.93 5.01
N SER A 266 6.23 -9.12 4.79
CA SER A 266 7.39 -9.49 4.00
C SER A 266 8.68 -9.37 4.81
N PHE A 267 9.77 -9.91 4.29
CA PHE A 267 11.10 -9.84 4.92
C PHE A 267 12.02 -8.94 4.10
N VAL A 268 12.79 -8.11 4.78
CA VAL A 268 13.76 -7.21 4.16
C VAL A 268 15.05 -7.96 3.76
N ASP A 269 15.30 -9.10 4.38
CA ASP A 269 16.53 -9.88 4.22
C ASP A 269 16.24 -11.29 3.68
N GLU A 270 17.18 -11.81 2.93
CA GLU A 270 17.10 -13.18 2.38
C GLU A 270 17.12 -14.28 3.46
N THR A 271 17.55 -13.95 4.67
CA THR A 271 17.59 -14.88 5.82
C THR A 271 16.28 -14.98 6.58
N ASN A 272 15.26 -14.22 6.16
CA ASN A 272 13.94 -14.14 6.79
C ASN A 272 13.98 -13.75 8.29
N THR A 273 14.93 -12.92 8.66
CA THR A 273 15.10 -12.47 10.06
C THR A 273 14.51 -11.10 10.31
N LYS A 274 14.58 -10.20 9.34
CA LYS A 274 14.07 -8.83 9.46
C LYS A 274 12.74 -8.67 8.75
N LYS A 275 11.70 -8.45 9.52
CA LYS A 275 10.34 -8.20 9.02
C LYS A 275 10.19 -6.75 8.60
N VAL A 276 9.42 -6.51 7.54
CA VAL A 276 9.08 -5.14 7.08
C VAL A 276 8.18 -4.47 8.10
N ILE A 277 7.09 -5.14 8.52
CA ILE A 277 6.19 -4.62 9.56
C ILE A 277 6.61 -5.19 10.92
N ASP A 278 6.69 -4.31 11.90
CA ASP A 278 6.90 -4.72 13.27
C ASP A 278 5.64 -5.42 13.82
N PRO A 279 5.73 -6.70 14.20
CA PRO A 279 4.58 -7.47 14.67
C PRO A 279 4.04 -7.01 16.02
N SER A 280 4.76 -6.16 16.75
CA SER A 280 4.35 -5.69 18.08
C SER A 280 3.21 -4.65 18.04
N TYR A 281 2.90 -4.05 16.88
CA TYR A 281 1.95 -2.96 16.77
C TYR A 281 0.59 -3.40 16.23
N ALA A 282 -0.47 -2.87 16.85
CA ALA A 282 -1.82 -2.87 16.29
C ALA A 282 -2.36 -1.44 16.23
N TYR A 283 -2.84 -1.05 15.06
CA TYR A 283 -3.40 0.27 14.80
C TYR A 283 -4.93 0.19 14.82
N ILE A 284 -5.57 1.03 15.62
CA ILE A 284 -7.02 1.09 15.76
C ILE A 284 -7.48 2.39 15.11
N ILE A 285 -8.15 2.28 13.96
CA ILE A 285 -8.51 3.41 13.10
C ILE A 285 -10.01 3.45 12.90
N PRO A 286 -10.70 4.56 13.23
CA PRO A 286 -12.15 4.67 13.05
C PRO A 286 -12.50 4.78 11.56
N VAL A 287 -13.46 3.97 11.11
CA VAL A 287 -14.01 3.98 9.75
C VAL A 287 -14.81 5.26 9.50
N GLY A 288 -14.64 5.88 8.33
CA GLY A 288 -15.32 7.12 7.95
C GLY A 288 -14.67 8.40 8.47
N ALA A 289 -13.55 8.29 9.20
CA ALA A 289 -12.63 9.40 9.38
C ALA A 289 -11.77 9.61 8.13
N ASP A 290 -11.09 10.77 8.03
CA ASP A 290 -10.05 10.91 7.00
C ASP A 290 -9.01 9.82 7.18
N LYS A 291 -8.67 9.16 6.08
CA LYS A 291 -7.68 8.10 6.10
C LYS A 291 -6.34 8.63 6.60
N PRO A 292 -5.71 7.96 7.58
CA PRO A 292 -4.52 8.52 8.24
C PRO A 292 -3.29 8.54 7.32
N VAL A 293 -3.14 7.56 6.47
CA VAL A 293 -2.01 7.48 5.54
C VAL A 293 -2.36 8.20 4.24
N LYS A 294 -1.43 9.02 3.76
CA LYS A 294 -1.52 9.76 2.50
C LYS A 294 -0.38 9.33 1.61
N ILE A 295 -0.71 8.77 0.46
CA ILE A 295 0.25 8.31 -0.55
C ILE A 295 0.12 9.21 -1.77
N ALA A 296 1.22 9.82 -2.17
CA ALA A 296 1.31 10.69 -3.33
C ALA A 296 2.23 10.08 -4.37
N PHE A 297 1.75 9.92 -5.59
CA PHE A 297 2.59 9.68 -6.76
C PHE A 297 2.78 10.99 -7.50
N GLU A 298 4.03 11.34 -7.85
CA GLU A 298 4.36 12.55 -8.59
C GLU A 298 4.98 12.21 -9.94
N GLY A 299 4.41 12.77 -10.99
CA GLY A 299 4.92 12.64 -12.35
C GLY A 299 4.77 11.23 -12.92
N ASN A 300 5.43 11.01 -14.02
CA ASN A 300 5.46 9.73 -14.72
C ASN A 300 6.66 8.90 -14.28
N THR A 301 6.57 7.59 -14.43
CA THR A 301 7.72 6.69 -14.35
C THR A 301 8.70 7.03 -15.47
N ILE A 302 9.98 6.96 -15.21
CA ILE A 302 11.03 7.20 -16.20
C ILE A 302 11.91 5.96 -16.28
N VAL A 303 12.12 5.49 -17.51
CA VAL A 303 12.97 4.34 -17.81
C VAL A 303 14.12 4.81 -18.69
N ASP A 304 15.34 4.66 -18.21
CA ASP A 304 16.55 5.03 -18.91
C ASP A 304 17.53 3.86 -19.03
N GLU A 305 18.28 3.82 -20.13
CA GLU A 305 19.36 2.85 -20.34
C GLU A 305 20.71 3.53 -20.23
N TYR A 306 21.57 2.99 -19.39
CA TYR A 306 22.96 3.42 -19.27
C TYR A 306 23.91 2.33 -19.77
N VAL A 307 24.93 2.75 -20.52
CA VAL A 307 25.98 1.88 -20.98
C VAL A 307 27.21 2.11 -20.12
N ASN A 308 27.62 1.10 -19.37
CA ASN A 308 28.77 1.14 -18.49
C ASN A 308 30.10 1.11 -19.26
N LYS A 309 31.20 1.41 -18.57
CA LYS A 309 32.56 1.40 -19.15
C LYS A 309 33.02 0.02 -19.65
N ASP A 310 32.50 -1.03 -19.06
CA ASP A 310 32.72 -2.42 -19.45
C ASP A 310 31.78 -2.90 -20.57
N ARG A 311 30.96 -2.00 -21.12
CA ARG A 311 29.92 -2.23 -22.13
C ARG A 311 28.70 -3.03 -21.63
N SER A 312 28.61 -3.33 -20.35
CA SER A 312 27.37 -3.80 -19.77
C SER A 312 26.30 -2.70 -19.83
N ARG A 313 25.04 -3.11 -19.84
CA ARG A 313 23.90 -2.19 -19.94
C ARG A 313 23.07 -2.31 -18.69
N GLU A 314 22.66 -1.18 -18.17
CA GLU A 314 21.75 -1.07 -17.05
C GLU A 314 20.49 -0.39 -17.51
N VAL A 315 19.35 -1.00 -17.23
CA VAL A 315 18.05 -0.35 -17.35
C VAL A 315 17.67 0.16 -15.96
N GLN A 316 17.55 1.46 -15.85
CA GLN A 316 17.16 2.13 -14.61
C GLN A 316 15.72 2.60 -14.73
N VAL A 317 14.93 2.26 -13.73
CA VAL A 317 13.54 2.69 -13.63
C VAL A 317 13.38 3.45 -12.34
N TYR A 318 12.76 4.62 -12.39
CA TYR A 318 12.41 5.34 -11.18
C TYR A 318 11.05 6.02 -11.28
N LYS A 319 10.40 6.12 -10.12
CA LYS A 319 9.14 6.86 -9.93
C LYS A 319 9.23 7.67 -8.65
N LYS A 320 8.69 8.88 -8.68
CA LYS A 320 8.58 9.68 -7.46
C LYS A 320 7.31 9.32 -6.71
N LEU A 321 7.48 9.01 -5.46
CA LEU A 321 6.40 8.75 -4.52
C LEU A 321 6.70 9.34 -3.15
N GLY A 322 5.67 9.60 -2.38
CA GLY A 322 5.80 10.05 -1.01
C GLY A 322 4.69 9.46 -0.15
N VAL A 323 5.03 9.13 1.08
CA VAL A 323 4.10 8.65 2.08
C VAL A 323 4.19 9.54 3.30
N ALA A 324 3.06 9.99 3.79
CA ALA A 324 2.97 10.72 5.05
C ALA A 324 1.72 10.34 5.82
N THR A 325 1.76 10.54 7.10
CA THR A 325 0.61 10.26 7.97
C THR A 325 0.00 11.56 8.48
N LEU A 326 -1.30 11.62 8.39
CA LEU A 326 -2.07 12.68 9.02
C LEU A 326 -2.39 12.27 10.46
N VAL A 327 -1.60 12.77 11.39
CA VAL A 327 -1.83 12.52 12.82
C VAL A 327 -3.10 13.21 13.28
N THR A 328 -4.03 12.41 13.75
CA THR A 328 -5.30 12.87 14.32
C THR A 328 -5.55 12.17 15.65
N ASN A 329 -6.24 12.85 16.57
CA ASN A 329 -6.53 12.34 17.91
C ASN A 329 -7.51 11.14 17.94
N ASN A 330 -7.86 10.60 16.81
CA ASN A 330 -8.78 9.49 16.64
C ASN A 330 -8.10 8.15 16.34
N ILE A 331 -6.79 8.16 16.12
CA ILE A 331 -6.00 6.93 15.92
C ILE A 331 -5.52 6.48 17.29
N CYS A 332 -5.63 5.18 17.56
CA CYS A 332 -5.06 4.56 18.75
C CYS A 332 -4.08 3.47 18.34
N VAL A 333 -3.08 3.23 19.18
CA VAL A 333 -2.03 2.22 18.94
C VAL A 333 -1.87 1.37 20.21
N TYR A 334 -1.90 0.06 20.01
CA TYR A 334 -1.54 -0.92 21.03
C TYR A 334 -0.19 -1.53 20.69
N VAL A 335 0.71 -1.58 21.67
CA VAL A 335 2.04 -2.22 21.55
C VAL A 335 2.08 -3.46 22.43
N ASN A 336 2.36 -4.60 21.82
CA ASN A 336 2.57 -5.86 22.53
C ASN A 336 4.08 -6.14 22.59
N GLU A 337 4.70 -5.82 23.72
CA GLU A 337 6.15 -5.97 23.90
C GLU A 337 6.63 -7.41 23.82
N ALA A 338 5.76 -8.40 24.05
CA ALA A 338 6.09 -9.82 23.91
C ALA A 338 6.38 -10.25 22.47
N LEU A 339 5.93 -9.44 21.48
CA LEU A 339 6.15 -9.68 20.05
C LEU A 339 7.28 -8.82 19.47
N THR A 340 7.95 -8.00 20.27
CA THR A 340 9.06 -7.17 19.80
C THR A 340 10.12 -8.07 19.19
N PRO A 341 10.54 -7.84 17.94
CA PRO A 341 11.59 -8.64 17.34
C PRO A 341 12.86 -8.52 18.19
N SER A 342 13.48 -9.64 18.50
CA SER A 342 14.85 -9.64 19.05
C SER A 342 15.76 -9.02 17.99
N ILE A 343 16.32 -7.85 18.30
CA ILE A 343 17.26 -7.09 17.47
C ILE A 343 18.57 -7.86 17.34
#